data_4391cf37ecc02875074a1f0d36dd4bd6
#
_entry.id   4391cf37ecc02875074a1f0d36dd4bd6
#
_cell.length_a   1.000
_cell.length_b   1.000
_cell.length_c   1.000
_cell.angle_alpha   90.00
_cell.angle_beta   90.00
_cell.angle_gamma   90.00
#
_symmetry.space_group_name_H-M   'P 1'
#
loop_
_entity.id
_entity.type
_entity.pdbx_description
1 polymer ?
#
loop_
_entity_poly.entity_id
_entity_poly.type
_entity_poly.pdbx_seq_one_letter_code
_entity_poly.pdbx_strand_id
1 'polypeptide(L)'
;MTAKDITDALLALEDERQREVLLRFFKTGKGEYGEGDKFLGIRVPEVRLVAKTAVGLPLEEVPTLLLSPWHEVRLCGLLILTYQMERLCRQRLLDDPKAIEERDAIVALYLQYADRANNWDLVDLSAPKIIGNWLLVPTRLGDKTQVLDSLADSPVLWRQRIAMVSTWKTTQQGDPTYALRYAERLLHHPHDLMHKAVGWMLREVGKRGNQVLLKAFLEKHVDSMPRTTLRYAIERMAEHERKEWMGRPTPTLPTEGGRL
;
A
#
# COMPACT_ATOMS: atom_id res chain seq x y z
N MET A 1 -12.06 8.21 -24.60
CA MET A 1 -10.75 7.60 -24.24
C MET A 1 -11.06 6.22 -23.69
N THR A 2 -10.43 5.21 -24.22
CA THR A 2 -10.57 3.80 -23.87
C THR A 2 -9.29 3.30 -23.16
N ALA A 3 -9.34 2.11 -22.56
CA ALA A 3 -8.15 1.47 -22.00
C ALA A 3 -7.06 1.24 -23.07
N LYS A 4 -7.47 1.00 -24.33
CA LYS A 4 -6.54 0.87 -25.44
C LYS A 4 -5.81 2.18 -25.72
N ASP A 5 -6.49 3.31 -25.78
CA ASP A 5 -5.87 4.63 -26.01
C ASP A 5 -4.82 4.95 -24.93
N ILE A 6 -5.11 4.59 -23.67
CA ILE A 6 -4.19 4.79 -22.53
C ILE A 6 -2.97 3.88 -22.67
N THR A 7 -3.19 2.62 -23.03
CA THR A 7 -2.09 1.66 -23.22
C THR A 7 -1.19 2.11 -24.37
N ASP A 8 -1.75 2.52 -25.50
CA ASP A 8 -1.00 3.01 -26.65
C ASP A 8 -0.19 4.27 -26.32
N ALA A 9 -0.78 5.20 -25.51
CA ALA A 9 -0.08 6.39 -25.04
C ALA A 9 1.11 6.06 -24.13
N LEU A 10 0.99 5.03 -23.28
CA LEU A 10 2.09 4.58 -22.42
C LEU A 10 3.16 3.84 -23.24
N LEU A 11 2.78 2.99 -24.17
CA LEU A 11 3.74 2.31 -25.07
C LEU A 11 4.58 3.30 -25.86
N ALA A 12 4.00 4.43 -26.29
CA ALA A 12 4.73 5.50 -26.97
C ALA A 12 5.79 6.22 -26.11
N LEU A 13 5.76 6.03 -24.79
CA LEU A 13 6.73 6.59 -23.83
C LEU A 13 7.81 5.58 -23.40
N GLU A 14 7.87 4.43 -24.04
CA GLU A 14 8.84 3.37 -23.72
C GLU A 14 10.28 3.89 -23.72
N ASP A 15 11.05 3.55 -22.66
CA ASP A 15 12.48 3.87 -22.53
C ASP A 15 13.25 2.60 -22.11
N GLU A 16 14.00 2.05 -23.05
CA GLU A 16 14.76 0.81 -22.83
C GLU A 16 15.85 0.97 -21.75
N ARG A 17 16.53 2.13 -21.71
CA ARG A 17 17.58 2.37 -20.70
C ARG A 17 16.98 2.45 -19.30
N GLN A 18 15.87 3.16 -19.16
CA GLN A 18 15.16 3.27 -17.89
C GLN A 18 14.54 1.94 -17.48
N ARG A 19 14.09 1.11 -18.44
CA ARG A 19 13.58 -0.24 -18.18
C ARG A 19 14.60 -1.11 -17.44
N GLU A 20 15.84 -1.14 -17.89
CA GLU A 20 16.90 -1.91 -17.22
C GLU A 20 17.14 -1.46 -15.77
N VAL A 21 17.01 -0.15 -15.50
CA VAL A 21 17.12 0.40 -14.15
C VAL A 21 15.95 -0.08 -13.29
N LEU A 22 14.72 -0.03 -13.82
CA LEU A 22 13.51 -0.43 -13.08
C LEU A 22 13.50 -1.93 -12.80
N LEU A 23 13.89 -2.79 -13.75
CA LEU A 23 13.97 -4.24 -13.54
C LEU A 23 14.86 -4.59 -12.33
N ARG A 24 16.03 -3.94 -12.21
CA ARG A 24 16.93 -4.13 -11.07
C ARG A 24 16.37 -3.53 -9.77
N PHE A 25 15.79 -2.34 -9.86
CA PHE A 25 15.23 -1.64 -8.70
C PHE A 25 14.05 -2.39 -8.08
N PHE A 26 13.15 -2.93 -8.89
CA PHE A 26 11.98 -3.70 -8.47
C PHE A 26 12.24 -5.19 -8.27
N LYS A 27 13.50 -5.61 -8.37
CA LYS A 27 13.93 -6.97 -8.09
C LYS A 27 13.10 -8.02 -8.82
N THR A 28 13.20 -8.02 -10.15
CA THR A 28 12.43 -8.90 -11.04
C THR A 28 13.16 -10.21 -11.38
N GLY A 29 14.33 -10.44 -10.81
CA GLY A 29 15.11 -11.67 -10.98
C GLY A 29 14.40 -12.89 -10.39
N LYS A 30 14.87 -14.07 -10.76
CA LYS A 30 14.31 -15.35 -10.30
C LYS A 30 14.38 -15.46 -8.77
N GLY A 31 13.25 -15.78 -8.13
CA GLY A 31 13.12 -15.90 -6.67
C GLY A 31 12.98 -14.55 -5.95
N GLU A 32 12.96 -13.41 -6.66
CA GLU A 32 12.76 -12.10 -6.06
C GLU A 32 11.27 -11.71 -6.05
N TYR A 33 10.88 -10.73 -5.23
CA TYR A 33 9.48 -10.36 -5.01
C TYR A 33 8.76 -9.78 -6.25
N GLY A 34 9.49 -9.29 -7.24
CA GLY A 34 8.99 -8.77 -8.51
C GLY A 34 9.19 -9.74 -9.68
N GLU A 35 9.51 -11.02 -9.42
CA GLU A 35 9.75 -12.00 -10.48
C GLU A 35 8.59 -12.03 -11.50
N GLY A 36 8.97 -11.97 -12.79
CA GLY A 36 8.04 -12.03 -13.91
C GLY A 36 7.34 -10.72 -14.26
N ASP A 37 7.56 -9.63 -13.49
CA ASP A 37 7.00 -8.32 -13.81
C ASP A 37 7.71 -7.69 -15.02
N LYS A 38 6.94 -7.01 -15.90
CA LYS A 38 7.43 -6.39 -17.12
C LYS A 38 7.29 -4.88 -17.06
N PHE A 39 8.34 -4.18 -17.45
CA PHE A 39 8.40 -2.72 -17.42
C PHE A 39 8.56 -2.13 -18.82
N LEU A 40 7.93 -0.97 -19.04
CA LEU A 40 8.13 -0.13 -20.21
C LEU A 40 9.33 0.83 -20.03
N GLY A 41 9.70 1.11 -18.77
CA GLY A 41 10.74 2.06 -18.45
C GLY A 41 10.22 3.48 -18.23
N ILE A 42 8.93 3.67 -17.95
CA ILE A 42 8.32 4.98 -17.78
C ILE A 42 8.39 5.40 -16.31
N ARG A 43 8.82 6.61 -16.05
CA ARG A 43 8.87 7.14 -14.67
C ARG A 43 7.48 7.49 -14.15
N VAL A 44 7.26 7.33 -12.85
CA VAL A 44 5.97 7.59 -12.19
C VAL A 44 5.37 8.97 -12.52
N PRO A 45 6.13 10.08 -12.61
CA PRO A 45 5.55 11.37 -13.01
C PRO A 45 4.90 11.36 -14.40
N GLU A 46 5.46 10.65 -15.36
CA GLU A 46 4.94 10.52 -16.73
C GLU A 46 3.67 9.67 -16.73
N VAL A 47 3.66 8.53 -16.03
CA VAL A 47 2.46 7.72 -15.84
C VAL A 47 1.33 8.53 -15.19
N ARG A 48 1.66 9.39 -14.22
CA ARG A 48 0.68 10.30 -13.59
C ARG A 48 0.11 11.33 -14.56
N LEU A 49 0.89 11.82 -15.52
CA LEU A 49 0.36 12.73 -16.54
C LEU A 49 -0.69 12.03 -17.40
N VAL A 50 -0.40 10.82 -17.89
CA VAL A 50 -1.37 10.02 -18.65
C VAL A 50 -2.61 9.71 -17.81
N ALA A 51 -2.45 9.25 -16.58
CA ALA A 51 -3.57 8.93 -15.70
C ALA A 51 -4.48 10.15 -15.41
N LYS A 52 -3.93 11.36 -15.30
CA LYS A 52 -4.70 12.60 -15.10
C LYS A 52 -5.60 12.94 -16.28
N THR A 53 -5.16 12.69 -17.51
CA THR A 53 -6.00 12.92 -18.70
C THR A 53 -7.14 11.90 -18.81
N ALA A 54 -7.00 10.75 -18.15
CA ALA A 54 -7.89 9.61 -18.20
C ALA A 54 -8.84 9.49 -16.98
N VAL A 55 -8.96 10.51 -16.12
CA VAL A 55 -9.81 10.45 -14.92
C VAL A 55 -11.28 10.15 -15.22
N GLY A 56 -11.74 10.48 -16.42
CA GLY A 56 -13.11 10.19 -16.90
C GLY A 56 -13.28 8.80 -17.49
N LEU A 57 -12.30 7.92 -17.41
CA LEU A 57 -12.40 6.54 -17.92
C LEU A 57 -13.54 5.80 -17.21
N PRO A 58 -14.49 5.17 -17.95
CA PRO A 58 -15.50 4.31 -17.36
C PRO A 58 -14.89 3.19 -16.52
N LEU A 59 -15.55 2.85 -15.41
CA LEU A 59 -15.00 1.87 -14.44
C LEU A 59 -14.83 0.48 -15.07
N GLU A 60 -15.68 0.11 -16.02
CA GLU A 60 -15.65 -1.14 -16.78
C GLU A 60 -14.41 -1.28 -17.70
N GLU A 61 -13.75 -0.19 -18.03
CA GLU A 61 -12.51 -0.20 -18.84
C GLU A 61 -11.26 -0.47 -17.99
N VAL A 62 -11.31 -0.15 -16.69
CA VAL A 62 -10.15 -0.24 -15.78
C VAL A 62 -9.59 -1.66 -15.65
N PRO A 63 -10.40 -2.75 -15.61
CA PRO A 63 -9.89 -4.11 -15.60
C PRO A 63 -8.90 -4.42 -16.72
N THR A 64 -9.12 -3.87 -17.92
CA THR A 64 -8.20 -4.05 -19.07
C THR A 64 -6.80 -3.52 -18.76
N LEU A 65 -6.71 -2.36 -18.06
CA LEU A 65 -5.42 -1.81 -17.61
C LEU A 65 -4.80 -2.65 -16.48
N LEU A 66 -5.60 -3.06 -15.50
CA LEU A 66 -5.12 -3.84 -14.35
C LEU A 66 -4.62 -5.24 -14.75
N LEU A 67 -5.20 -5.83 -15.79
CA LEU A 67 -4.80 -7.14 -16.31
C LEU A 67 -3.56 -7.07 -17.24
N SER A 68 -3.09 -5.87 -17.58
CA SER A 68 -1.92 -5.70 -18.44
C SER A 68 -0.68 -6.41 -17.87
N PRO A 69 0.18 -7.00 -18.73
CA PRO A 69 1.47 -7.52 -18.31
C PRO A 69 2.45 -6.42 -17.92
N TRP A 70 2.23 -5.18 -18.37
CA TRP A 70 3.11 -4.05 -18.14
C TRP A 70 2.83 -3.37 -16.80
N HIS A 71 3.86 -3.21 -15.99
CA HIS A 71 3.78 -2.60 -14.66
C HIS A 71 3.17 -1.18 -14.71
N GLU A 72 3.67 -0.33 -15.60
CA GLU A 72 3.24 1.06 -15.71
C GLU A 72 1.80 1.21 -16.22
N VAL A 73 1.31 0.26 -17.01
CA VAL A 73 -0.10 0.23 -17.44
C VAL A 73 -1.01 -0.11 -16.26
N ARG A 74 -0.62 -1.10 -15.41
CA ARG A 74 -1.33 -1.39 -14.16
C ARG A 74 -1.29 -0.21 -13.20
N LEU A 75 -0.12 0.42 -13.05
CA LEU A 75 0.05 1.64 -12.25
C LEU A 75 -0.88 2.75 -12.73
N CYS A 76 -0.99 2.97 -14.03
CA CYS A 76 -1.88 3.98 -14.61
C CYS A 76 -3.35 3.69 -14.25
N GLY A 77 -3.81 2.44 -14.38
CA GLY A 77 -5.15 2.02 -13.99
C GLY A 77 -5.43 2.29 -12.51
N LEU A 78 -4.49 1.94 -11.62
CA LEU A 78 -4.58 2.21 -10.19
C LEU A 78 -4.61 3.72 -9.88
N LEU A 79 -3.81 4.53 -10.56
CA LEU A 79 -3.80 5.99 -10.41
C LEU A 79 -5.11 6.62 -10.86
N ILE A 80 -5.73 6.14 -11.95
CA ILE A 80 -7.06 6.58 -12.40
C ILE A 80 -8.08 6.34 -11.29
N LEU A 81 -8.13 5.13 -10.72
CA LEU A 81 -9.02 4.82 -9.58
C LEU A 81 -8.75 5.73 -8.38
N THR A 82 -7.48 6.05 -8.07
CA THR A 82 -7.17 6.97 -6.97
C THR A 82 -7.72 8.37 -7.22
N TYR A 83 -7.61 8.89 -8.44
CA TYR A 83 -8.13 10.23 -8.78
C TYR A 83 -9.66 10.27 -8.79
N GLN A 84 -10.30 9.20 -9.26
CA GLN A 84 -11.76 9.06 -9.20
C GLN A 84 -12.24 9.04 -7.75
N MET A 85 -11.61 8.23 -6.90
CA MET A 85 -11.92 8.13 -5.47
C MET A 85 -11.72 9.48 -4.75
N GLU A 86 -10.57 10.15 -4.96
CA GLU A 86 -10.27 11.45 -4.35
C GLU A 86 -11.32 12.52 -4.77
N ARG A 87 -11.82 12.49 -6.00
CA ARG A 87 -12.90 13.36 -6.47
C ARG A 87 -14.22 13.10 -5.74
N LEU A 88 -14.57 11.83 -5.56
CA LEU A 88 -15.79 11.39 -4.90
C LEU A 88 -15.78 11.57 -3.38
N CYS A 89 -14.61 11.68 -2.76
CA CYS A 89 -14.45 11.94 -1.34
C CYS A 89 -14.42 13.43 -0.97
N ARG A 90 -14.76 14.35 -1.89
CA ARG A 90 -14.89 15.78 -1.57
C ARG A 90 -16.08 16.00 -0.65
N GLN A 91 -15.94 16.92 0.32
CA GLN A 91 -16.94 17.20 1.37
C GLN A 91 -18.39 17.28 0.85
N ARG A 92 -18.61 17.96 -0.26
CA ARG A 92 -19.94 18.12 -0.87
C ARG A 92 -20.60 16.82 -1.40
N LEU A 93 -19.82 15.75 -1.53
CA LEU A 93 -20.25 14.45 -2.09
C LEU A 93 -20.26 13.33 -1.04
N LEU A 94 -19.92 13.63 0.21
CA LEU A 94 -19.75 12.56 1.23
C LEU A 94 -21.04 11.77 1.42
N ASP A 95 -22.17 12.45 1.54
CA ASP A 95 -23.47 11.86 1.82
C ASP A 95 -24.36 11.74 0.55
N ASP A 96 -23.83 12.07 -0.64
CA ASP A 96 -24.52 11.90 -1.90
C ASP A 96 -24.69 10.41 -2.22
N PRO A 97 -25.94 9.90 -2.38
CA PRO A 97 -26.18 8.46 -2.59
C PRO A 97 -25.48 7.87 -3.81
N LYS A 98 -25.39 8.66 -4.91
CA LYS A 98 -24.72 8.23 -6.13
C LYS A 98 -23.20 8.18 -5.94
N ALA A 99 -22.63 9.19 -5.26
CA ALA A 99 -21.20 9.19 -4.95
C ALA A 99 -20.81 8.06 -3.98
N ILE A 100 -21.70 7.66 -3.05
CA ILE A 100 -21.49 6.48 -2.21
C ILE A 100 -21.42 5.22 -3.08
N GLU A 101 -22.38 5.03 -3.99
CA GLU A 101 -22.42 3.88 -4.89
C GLU A 101 -21.19 3.83 -5.81
N GLU A 102 -20.78 4.96 -6.38
CA GLU A 102 -19.58 5.05 -7.23
C GLU A 102 -18.30 4.73 -6.43
N ARG A 103 -18.16 5.22 -5.16
CA ARG A 103 -17.03 4.88 -4.29
C ARG A 103 -16.99 3.39 -3.98
N ASP A 104 -18.15 2.82 -3.64
CA ASP A 104 -18.25 1.40 -3.32
C ASP A 104 -17.92 0.52 -4.53
N ALA A 105 -18.32 0.93 -5.74
CA ALA A 105 -17.94 0.24 -6.98
C ALA A 105 -16.43 0.29 -7.23
N ILE A 106 -15.76 1.42 -6.98
CA ILE A 106 -14.30 1.55 -7.07
C ILE A 106 -13.61 0.60 -6.08
N VAL A 107 -14.09 0.56 -4.83
CA VAL A 107 -13.52 -0.32 -3.79
C VAL A 107 -13.72 -1.78 -4.14
N ALA A 108 -14.92 -2.18 -4.58
CA ALA A 108 -15.22 -3.54 -5.00
C ALA A 108 -14.30 -3.98 -6.15
N LEU A 109 -14.11 -3.11 -7.16
CA LEU A 109 -13.20 -3.37 -8.27
C LEU A 109 -11.75 -3.50 -7.79
N TYR A 110 -11.28 -2.59 -6.95
CA TYR A 110 -9.92 -2.65 -6.40
C TYR A 110 -9.67 -3.94 -5.63
N LEU A 111 -10.61 -4.38 -4.79
CA LEU A 111 -10.52 -5.64 -4.04
C LEU A 111 -10.55 -6.87 -4.95
N GLN A 112 -11.37 -6.85 -6.00
CA GLN A 112 -11.44 -7.92 -7.00
C GLN A 112 -10.09 -8.12 -7.72
N TYR A 113 -9.40 -7.01 -8.02
CA TYR A 113 -8.13 -7.03 -8.73
C TYR A 113 -6.92 -6.75 -7.81
N ALA A 114 -7.06 -6.92 -6.49
CA ALA A 114 -6.00 -6.64 -5.51
C ALA A 114 -4.68 -7.36 -5.82
N ASP A 115 -4.74 -8.58 -6.37
CA ASP A 115 -3.57 -9.37 -6.75
C ASP A 115 -2.80 -8.78 -7.94
N ARG A 116 -3.39 -7.80 -8.64
CA ARG A 116 -2.72 -7.07 -9.72
C ARG A 116 -1.92 -5.87 -9.22
N ALA A 117 -2.11 -5.45 -7.96
CA ALA A 117 -1.22 -4.54 -7.25
C ALA A 117 -0.04 -5.32 -6.64
N ASN A 118 0.68 -6.04 -7.49
CA ASN A 118 1.65 -7.07 -7.12
C ASN A 118 3.08 -6.53 -6.94
N ASN A 119 3.21 -5.28 -6.51
CA ASN A 119 4.47 -4.69 -6.10
C ASN A 119 4.22 -3.58 -5.05
N TRP A 120 5.24 -3.24 -4.26
CA TRP A 120 5.11 -2.28 -3.17
C TRP A 120 4.69 -0.88 -3.64
N ASP A 121 5.19 -0.40 -4.78
CA ASP A 121 4.84 0.92 -5.31
C ASP A 121 3.38 0.98 -5.80
N LEU A 122 2.88 -0.09 -6.43
CA LEU A 122 1.47 -0.20 -6.84
C LEU A 122 0.54 -0.13 -5.63
N VAL A 123 0.89 -0.83 -4.54
CA VAL A 123 0.14 -0.80 -3.29
C VAL A 123 0.24 0.57 -2.62
N ASP A 124 1.45 1.08 -2.42
CA ASP A 124 1.70 2.30 -1.63
C ASP A 124 1.11 3.56 -2.30
N LEU A 125 1.01 3.57 -3.63
CA LEU A 125 0.39 4.66 -4.38
C LEU A 125 -1.14 4.57 -4.45
N SER A 126 -1.73 3.39 -4.30
CA SER A 126 -3.18 3.17 -4.47
C SER A 126 -3.92 2.92 -3.16
N ALA A 127 -3.47 2.00 -2.32
CA ALA A 127 -4.19 1.55 -1.14
C ALA A 127 -4.58 2.67 -0.16
N PRO A 128 -3.69 3.63 0.22
CA PRO A 128 -4.07 4.73 1.09
C PRO A 128 -5.13 5.63 0.50
N LYS A 129 -5.18 5.73 -0.83
CA LYS A 129 -6.06 6.66 -1.55
C LYS A 129 -7.40 6.03 -1.92
N ILE A 130 -7.46 4.73 -2.08
CA ILE A 130 -8.69 3.98 -2.38
C ILE A 130 -9.27 3.45 -1.07
N ILE A 131 -8.68 2.41 -0.50
CA ILE A 131 -9.18 1.79 0.73
C ILE A 131 -9.07 2.76 1.91
N GLY A 132 -7.94 3.47 2.06
CA GLY A 132 -7.76 4.43 3.16
C GLY A 132 -8.79 5.56 3.15
N ASN A 133 -9.14 6.14 2.00
CA ASN A 133 -10.23 7.12 1.92
C ASN A 133 -11.60 6.48 2.21
N TRP A 134 -11.85 5.28 1.70
CA TRP A 134 -13.09 4.55 1.97
C TRP A 134 -13.31 4.28 3.46
N LEU A 135 -12.26 4.02 4.22
CA LEU A 135 -12.37 3.86 5.68
C LEU A 135 -12.96 5.09 6.38
N LEU A 136 -12.84 6.28 5.80
CA LEU A 136 -13.26 7.56 6.38
C LEU A 136 -14.66 8.03 5.94
N VAL A 137 -15.26 7.40 4.94
CA VAL A 137 -16.49 7.88 4.31
C VAL A 137 -17.63 6.87 4.45
N PRO A 138 -18.91 7.29 4.30
CA PRO A 138 -20.05 6.37 4.27
C PRO A 138 -19.92 5.33 3.15
N THR A 139 -20.38 4.09 3.42
CA THR A 139 -20.35 2.95 2.48
C THR A 139 -21.55 2.04 2.68
N ARG A 140 -21.89 1.25 1.67
CA ARG A 140 -22.88 0.17 1.68
C ARG A 140 -22.24 -1.22 1.53
N LEU A 141 -20.90 -1.30 1.39
CA LEU A 141 -20.15 -2.57 1.23
C LEU A 141 -20.02 -3.42 2.51
N GLY A 142 -20.60 -2.97 3.63
CA GLY A 142 -20.55 -3.70 4.89
C GLY A 142 -19.44 -3.23 5.83
N ASP A 143 -18.97 -4.14 6.70
CA ASP A 143 -18.02 -3.81 7.77
C ASP A 143 -16.60 -3.61 7.22
N LYS A 144 -16.08 -2.41 7.42
CA LYS A 144 -14.72 -2.00 7.01
C LYS A 144 -13.64 -2.83 7.67
N THR A 145 -13.87 -3.23 8.94
CA THR A 145 -12.92 -4.05 9.68
C THR A 145 -12.84 -5.46 9.09
N GLN A 146 -13.98 -6.06 8.71
CA GLN A 146 -13.99 -7.36 8.06
C GLN A 146 -13.23 -7.35 6.73
N VAL A 147 -13.34 -6.29 5.93
CA VAL A 147 -12.58 -6.14 4.69
C VAL A 147 -11.08 -6.10 4.96
N LEU A 148 -10.65 -5.28 5.93
CA LEU A 148 -9.24 -5.21 6.31
C LEU A 148 -8.73 -6.51 6.93
N ASP A 149 -9.53 -7.20 7.75
CA ASP A 149 -9.20 -8.50 8.33
C ASP A 149 -9.01 -9.55 7.24
N SER A 150 -9.91 -9.60 6.25
CA SER A 150 -9.80 -10.51 5.10
C SER A 150 -8.52 -10.27 4.27
N LEU A 151 -8.13 -9.01 4.10
CA LEU A 151 -6.88 -8.66 3.43
C LEU A 151 -5.65 -9.06 4.26
N ALA A 152 -5.68 -8.81 5.58
CA ALA A 152 -4.57 -9.12 6.48
C ALA A 152 -4.36 -10.63 6.68
N ASP A 153 -5.43 -11.43 6.58
CA ASP A 153 -5.39 -12.89 6.70
C ASP A 153 -5.07 -13.62 5.39
N SER A 154 -5.01 -12.89 4.29
CA SER A 154 -4.69 -13.46 2.99
C SER A 154 -3.27 -14.06 3.00
N PRO A 155 -3.01 -15.20 2.32
CA PRO A 155 -1.65 -15.72 2.14
C PRO A 155 -0.82 -14.87 1.17
N VAL A 156 -1.42 -13.88 0.51
CA VAL A 156 -0.77 -13.03 -0.50
C VAL A 156 -0.17 -11.79 0.16
N LEU A 157 1.16 -11.64 0.10
CA LEU A 157 1.91 -10.51 0.65
C LEU A 157 1.29 -9.15 0.31
N TRP A 158 0.89 -8.97 -0.94
CA TRP A 158 0.40 -7.68 -1.42
C TRP A 158 -0.98 -7.33 -0.86
N ARG A 159 -1.85 -8.31 -0.64
CA ARG A 159 -3.13 -8.10 0.06
C ARG A 159 -2.91 -7.69 1.51
N GLN A 160 -2.01 -8.36 2.21
CA GLN A 160 -1.62 -7.99 3.57
C GLN A 160 -1.02 -6.59 3.62
N ARG A 161 -0.19 -6.23 2.61
CA ARG A 161 0.36 -4.88 2.51
C ARG A 161 -0.73 -3.84 2.25
N ILE A 162 -1.74 -4.14 1.42
CA ILE A 162 -2.92 -3.27 1.23
C ILE A 162 -3.59 -3.00 2.58
N ALA A 163 -3.86 -4.04 3.39
CA ALA A 163 -4.45 -3.86 4.71
C ALA A 163 -3.63 -2.89 5.58
N MET A 164 -2.30 -3.12 5.67
CA MET A 164 -1.41 -2.31 6.52
C MET A 164 -1.33 -0.85 6.03
N VAL A 165 -1.04 -0.65 4.75
CA VAL A 165 -0.74 0.70 4.21
C VAL A 165 -2.00 1.56 4.07
N SER A 166 -3.19 0.96 3.92
CA SER A 166 -4.46 1.69 3.93
C SER A 166 -4.72 2.45 5.22
N THR A 167 -4.19 1.97 6.35
CA THR A 167 -4.35 2.60 7.67
C THR A 167 -3.66 3.97 7.79
N TRP A 168 -2.76 4.28 6.84
CA TRP A 168 -2.11 5.58 6.79
C TRP A 168 -3.11 6.75 6.76
N LYS A 169 -4.23 6.57 6.06
CA LYS A 169 -5.21 7.65 5.88
C LYS A 169 -5.98 7.96 7.16
N THR A 170 -6.42 6.94 7.93
CA THR A 170 -7.08 7.14 9.23
C THR A 170 -6.11 7.75 10.23
N THR A 171 -4.86 7.28 10.26
CA THR A 171 -3.79 7.85 11.08
C THR A 171 -3.54 9.32 10.75
N GLN A 172 -3.57 9.72 9.48
CA GLN A 172 -3.47 11.13 9.06
C GLN A 172 -4.59 12.00 9.62
N GLN A 173 -5.79 11.44 9.81
CA GLN A 173 -6.94 12.12 10.39
C GLN A 173 -6.99 12.06 11.93
N GLY A 174 -5.92 11.56 12.55
CA GLY A 174 -5.79 11.50 14.02
C GLY A 174 -6.28 10.20 14.65
N ASP A 175 -6.80 9.24 13.89
CA ASP A 175 -7.20 7.92 14.39
C ASP A 175 -6.18 6.84 14.01
N PRO A 176 -5.29 6.43 14.95
CA PRO A 176 -4.31 5.37 14.74
C PRO A 176 -4.83 3.96 15.02
N THR A 177 -6.11 3.79 15.37
CA THR A 177 -6.68 2.52 15.83
C THR A 177 -6.40 1.36 14.86
N TYR A 178 -6.70 1.56 13.59
CA TYR A 178 -6.41 0.56 12.56
C TYR A 178 -4.90 0.32 12.39
N ALA A 179 -4.09 1.38 12.41
CA ALA A 179 -2.64 1.25 12.25
C ALA A 179 -2.02 0.39 13.35
N LEU A 180 -2.39 0.62 14.61
CA LEU A 180 -1.90 -0.17 15.75
C LEU A 180 -2.40 -1.61 15.70
N ARG A 181 -3.71 -1.82 15.40
CA ARG A 181 -4.30 -3.16 15.27
C ARG A 181 -3.58 -4.02 14.21
N TYR A 182 -3.40 -3.48 13.01
CA TYR A 182 -2.75 -4.24 11.93
C TYR A 182 -1.24 -4.28 12.05
N ALA A 183 -0.61 -3.31 12.71
CA ALA A 183 0.80 -3.41 13.07
C ALA A 183 1.06 -4.58 14.03
N GLU A 184 0.21 -4.79 15.04
CA GLU A 184 0.32 -5.94 15.95
C GLU A 184 0.09 -7.26 15.23
N ARG A 185 -0.95 -7.34 14.38
CA ARG A 185 -1.30 -8.56 13.64
C ARG A 185 -0.23 -9.00 12.64
N LEU A 186 0.45 -8.05 11.99
CA LEU A 186 1.44 -8.29 10.94
C LEU A 186 2.89 -8.13 11.43
N LEU A 187 3.09 -7.96 12.74
CA LEU A 187 4.40 -7.66 13.32
C LEU A 187 5.45 -8.71 13.00
N HIS A 188 5.07 -9.97 13.07
CA HIS A 188 5.96 -11.13 12.88
C HIS A 188 5.86 -11.74 11.47
N HIS A 189 5.39 -10.96 10.50
CA HIS A 189 5.34 -11.41 9.11
C HIS A 189 6.75 -11.78 8.61
N PRO A 190 6.95 -12.88 7.85
CA PRO A 190 8.28 -13.35 7.46
C PRO A 190 9.00 -12.44 6.45
N HIS A 191 8.27 -11.59 5.70
CA HIS A 191 8.81 -10.83 4.59
C HIS A 191 9.27 -9.41 4.99
N ASP A 192 10.50 -9.01 4.64
CA ASP A 192 11.10 -7.71 4.99
C ASP A 192 10.29 -6.49 4.47
N LEU A 193 9.64 -6.61 3.30
CA LEU A 193 8.76 -5.54 2.80
C LEU A 193 7.56 -5.29 3.72
N MET A 194 7.08 -6.29 4.46
CA MET A 194 6.05 -6.09 5.48
C MET A 194 6.63 -5.44 6.73
N HIS A 195 7.83 -5.82 7.18
CA HIS A 195 8.51 -5.15 8.28
C HIS A 195 8.65 -3.65 8.03
N LYS A 196 8.99 -3.26 6.79
CA LYS A 196 9.06 -1.85 6.37
C LYS A 196 7.70 -1.17 6.41
N ALA A 197 6.64 -1.85 5.94
CA ALA A 197 5.28 -1.29 5.94
C ALA A 197 4.76 -1.07 7.36
N VAL A 198 4.91 -2.06 8.25
CA VAL A 198 4.53 -1.96 9.66
C VAL A 198 5.30 -0.84 10.35
N GLY A 199 6.62 -0.81 10.18
CA GLY A 199 7.45 0.25 10.75
C GLY A 199 7.10 1.64 10.23
N TRP A 200 6.79 1.76 8.95
CA TRP A 200 6.33 3.03 8.35
C TRP A 200 5.00 3.49 8.97
N MET A 201 4.01 2.62 9.10
CA MET A 201 2.73 2.99 9.71
C MET A 201 2.87 3.37 11.19
N LEU A 202 3.68 2.65 11.96
CA LEU A 202 4.02 3.02 13.34
C LEU A 202 4.71 4.40 13.41
N ARG A 203 5.64 4.70 12.50
CA ARG A 203 6.26 6.02 12.39
C ARG A 203 5.23 7.12 12.13
N GLU A 204 4.23 6.86 11.28
CA GLU A 204 3.18 7.84 10.99
C GLU A 204 2.27 8.06 12.23
N VAL A 205 2.04 7.04 13.06
CA VAL A 205 1.36 7.19 14.36
C VAL A 205 2.11 8.22 15.22
N GLY A 206 3.41 8.04 15.43
CA GLY A 206 4.22 8.98 16.22
C GLY A 206 4.28 10.38 15.65
N LYS A 207 4.40 10.53 14.32
CA LYS A 207 4.47 11.80 13.62
C LYS A 207 3.21 12.67 13.78
N ARG A 208 2.04 12.06 13.97
CA ARG A 208 0.75 12.75 14.11
C ARG A 208 0.38 13.13 15.54
N GLY A 209 1.37 13.26 16.41
CA GLY A 209 1.17 13.67 17.81
C GLY A 209 0.88 12.53 18.78
N ASN A 210 0.81 11.29 18.29
CA ASN A 210 0.55 10.10 19.11
C ASN A 210 1.85 9.42 19.58
N GLN A 211 2.85 10.19 20.00
CA GLN A 211 4.13 9.66 20.51
C GLN A 211 3.94 8.71 21.69
N VAL A 212 2.97 9.00 22.56
CA VAL A 212 2.65 8.15 23.72
C VAL A 212 2.17 6.77 23.26
N LEU A 213 1.30 6.71 22.26
CA LEU A 213 0.79 5.45 21.71
C LEU A 213 1.89 4.67 20.98
N LEU A 214 2.75 5.36 20.20
CA LEU A 214 3.91 4.72 19.59
C LEU A 214 4.83 4.12 20.64
N LYS A 215 5.20 4.88 21.68
CA LYS A 215 6.08 4.39 22.76
C LYS A 215 5.45 3.22 23.52
N ALA A 216 4.15 3.27 23.84
CA ALA A 216 3.43 2.16 24.46
C ALA A 216 3.45 0.89 23.59
N PHE A 217 3.26 1.03 22.28
CA PHE A 217 3.38 -0.10 21.34
C PHE A 217 4.80 -0.68 21.34
N LEU A 218 5.81 0.19 21.29
CA LEU A 218 7.22 -0.25 21.31
C LEU A 218 7.57 -0.96 22.62
N GLU A 219 7.16 -0.42 23.79
CA GLU A 219 7.39 -1.07 25.10
C GLU A 219 6.80 -2.49 25.15
N LYS A 220 5.63 -2.67 24.58
CA LYS A 220 4.95 -3.98 24.55
C LYS A 220 5.64 -5.01 23.64
N HIS A 221 6.26 -4.55 22.54
CA HIS A 221 6.65 -5.43 21.45
C HIS A 221 8.15 -5.44 21.09
N VAL A 222 8.96 -4.52 21.63
CA VAL A 222 10.35 -4.32 21.19
C VAL A 222 11.20 -5.59 21.29
N ASP A 223 10.98 -6.43 22.31
CA ASP A 223 11.74 -7.66 22.55
C ASP A 223 11.46 -8.77 21.52
N SER A 224 10.37 -8.67 20.75
CA SER A 224 10.00 -9.62 19.70
C SER A 224 9.89 -8.99 18.31
N MET A 225 9.99 -7.67 18.23
CA MET A 225 9.82 -6.91 16.99
C MET A 225 11.00 -7.08 16.04
N PRO A 226 10.79 -7.33 14.72
CA PRO A 226 11.87 -7.32 13.74
C PRO A 226 12.64 -6.00 13.74
N ARG A 227 13.97 -6.06 13.69
CA ARG A 227 14.85 -4.87 13.75
C ARG A 227 14.57 -3.87 12.61
N THR A 228 14.18 -4.35 11.44
CA THR A 228 13.75 -3.48 10.34
C THR A 228 12.51 -2.67 10.73
N THR A 229 11.51 -3.32 11.33
CA THR A 229 10.29 -2.65 11.80
C THR A 229 10.61 -1.57 12.84
N LEU A 230 11.39 -1.90 13.85
CA LEU A 230 11.81 -0.96 14.89
C LEU A 230 12.52 0.26 14.29
N ARG A 231 13.51 0.05 13.40
CA ARG A 231 14.27 1.13 12.76
C ARG A 231 13.37 2.09 12.00
N TYR A 232 12.40 1.59 11.25
CA TYR A 232 11.43 2.41 10.53
C TYR A 232 10.49 3.16 11.48
N ALA A 233 10.00 2.49 12.54
CA ALA A 233 9.08 3.09 13.49
C ALA A 233 9.68 4.30 14.23
N ILE A 234 10.95 4.21 14.63
CA ILE A 234 11.65 5.24 15.42
C ILE A 234 12.41 6.28 14.58
N GLU A 235 12.36 6.20 13.24
CA GLU A 235 13.16 7.05 12.34
C GLU A 235 13.04 8.55 12.63
N ARG A 236 11.90 9.01 13.13
CA ARG A 236 11.62 10.42 13.44
C ARG A 236 11.87 10.81 14.90
N MET A 237 12.30 9.87 15.74
CA MET A 237 12.70 10.17 17.11
C MET A 237 14.07 10.85 17.16
N ALA A 238 14.38 11.53 18.27
CA ALA A 238 15.68 12.11 18.52
C ALA A 238 16.78 11.02 18.53
N GLU A 239 18.02 11.38 18.19
CA GLU A 239 19.10 10.41 18.03
C GLU A 239 19.35 9.58 19.31
N HIS A 240 19.30 10.25 20.49
CA HIS A 240 19.49 9.56 21.76
C HIS A 240 18.38 8.53 22.03
N GLU A 241 17.11 8.85 21.75
CA GLU A 241 15.98 7.93 21.90
C GLU A 241 16.13 6.73 20.93
N ARG A 242 16.54 7.00 19.68
CA ARG A 242 16.78 5.91 18.71
C ARG A 242 17.86 4.97 19.16
N LYS A 243 18.97 5.48 19.74
CA LYS A 243 20.05 4.66 20.30
C LYS A 243 19.56 3.81 21.47
N GLU A 244 18.76 4.37 22.35
CA GLU A 244 18.13 3.67 23.47
C GLU A 244 17.25 2.51 23.00
N TRP A 245 16.29 2.78 22.09
CA TRP A 245 15.43 1.74 21.52
C TRP A 245 16.21 0.64 20.78
N MET A 246 17.20 1.04 19.97
CA MET A 246 18.05 0.09 19.23
C MET A 246 19.01 -0.69 20.13
N GLY A 247 19.32 -0.23 21.32
CA GLY A 247 20.14 -0.92 22.31
C GLY A 247 19.42 -2.03 23.08
N ARG A 248 18.09 -2.10 23.02
CA ARG A 248 17.31 -3.17 23.67
C ARG A 248 17.59 -4.53 23.00
N PRO A 249 17.49 -5.65 23.76
CA PRO A 249 17.77 -6.99 23.26
C PRO A 249 17.00 -7.32 21.99
N THR A 250 17.65 -8.02 21.08
CA THR A 250 16.97 -8.59 19.89
C THR A 250 16.46 -9.97 20.25
N PRO A 251 15.27 -10.39 19.79
CA PRO A 251 14.86 -11.77 19.96
C PRO A 251 15.91 -12.69 19.34
N THR A 252 16.43 -13.61 20.09
CA THR A 252 17.08 -14.78 19.52
C THR A 252 15.98 -15.59 18.86
N LEU A 253 15.86 -15.51 17.53
CA LEU A 253 15.08 -16.50 16.80
C LEU A 253 15.56 -17.87 17.24
N PRO A 254 14.66 -18.82 17.56
CA PRO A 254 15.09 -20.20 17.75
C PRO A 254 15.82 -20.58 16.47
N THR A 255 17.10 -20.85 16.60
CA THR A 255 17.84 -21.57 15.56
C THR A 255 17.06 -22.85 15.35
N GLU A 256 16.41 -23.02 14.19
CA GLU A 256 15.89 -24.33 13.79
C GLU A 256 17.05 -25.30 13.94
N GLY A 257 16.99 -26.01 15.07
CA GLY A 257 17.97 -26.99 15.44
C GLY A 257 17.88 -28.18 14.50
N GLY A 258 19.04 -28.48 13.92
CA GLY A 258 19.46 -29.85 13.66
C GLY A 258 18.67 -30.61 12.63
N ARG A 259 19.24 -30.67 11.45
CA ARG A 259 19.16 -31.87 10.62
C ARG A 259 19.04 -33.15 11.47
N LEU A 260 18.07 -33.96 11.19
CA LEU A 260 18.20 -35.40 11.08
C LEU A 260 17.52 -35.87 9.79
#